data_ee9a58fbbc0c42b0a7d900dd9aebdac7
#
_entry.id   ee9a58fbbc0c42b0a7d900dd9aebdac7
#
_cell.length_a   1.000
_cell.length_b   1.000
_cell.length_c   1.000
_cell.angle_alpha   90.00
_cell.angle_beta   90.00
_cell.angle_gamma   90.00
#
_symmetry.space_group_name_H-M   'P 1'
#
loop_
_entity.id
_entity.type
_entity.pdbx_description
1 polymer ?
#
loop_
_entity_poly.entity_id
_entity_poly.type
_entity_poly.pdbx_seq_one_letter_code
_entity_poly.pdbx_strand_id
1 'polypeptide(L)'
;MSTIEQNLIGNTAGLSRVDKVLRYFFLALLIGTVIYSIGGTFFGKDNRLNDYGGACAVAALAVYAAGYSRHIPGAHRALRACEWVVMACSLVCTATVIVGDVTDGGIDPEPYNTPWNVAMGAGLTALCFFTILLVSKERARRRGLIPPSR
;
A
#
# COMPACT_ATOMS: atom_id res chain seq x y z
N MET A 1 -1.52 -20.71 -15.74
CA MET A 1 -1.94 -19.60 -14.88
C MET A 1 -3.36 -19.89 -14.43
N SER A 2 -3.64 -19.92 -13.13
CA SER A 2 -4.98 -20.19 -12.63
C SER A 2 -5.91 -18.98 -12.83
N THR A 3 -7.21 -19.23 -12.93
CA THR A 3 -8.22 -18.17 -13.09
C THR A 3 -8.16 -17.14 -11.94
N ILE A 4 -7.73 -17.57 -10.76
CA ILE A 4 -7.54 -16.72 -9.57
C ILE A 4 -6.38 -15.74 -9.77
N GLU A 5 -5.26 -16.20 -10.32
CA GLU A 5 -4.12 -15.32 -10.64
C GLU A 5 -4.48 -14.27 -11.69
N GLN A 6 -5.26 -14.66 -12.71
CA GLN A 6 -5.72 -13.72 -13.74
C GLN A 6 -6.66 -12.64 -13.18
N ASN A 7 -7.50 -12.96 -12.20
CA ASN A 7 -8.42 -12.01 -11.58
C ASN A 7 -7.72 -11.05 -10.60
N LEU A 8 -6.71 -11.53 -9.87
CA LEU A 8 -5.96 -10.72 -8.90
C LEU A 8 -4.87 -9.85 -9.55
N ILE A 9 -4.16 -10.39 -10.52
CA ILE A 9 -3.00 -9.72 -11.14
C ILE A 9 -3.41 -8.99 -12.43
N GLY A 10 -4.55 -9.34 -13.01
CA GLY A 10 -4.98 -8.88 -14.34
C GLY A 10 -4.16 -9.50 -15.47
N ASN A 11 -4.51 -9.20 -16.70
CA ASN A 11 -3.76 -9.70 -17.86
C ASN A 11 -2.37 -9.05 -17.89
N THR A 12 -1.34 -9.84 -17.65
CA THR A 12 0.08 -9.40 -17.67
C THR A 12 0.69 -9.43 -19.07
N ALA A 13 -0.05 -9.91 -20.08
CA ALA A 13 0.40 -9.85 -21.45
C ALA A 13 0.51 -8.38 -21.92
N GLY A 14 1.68 -7.97 -22.36
CA GLY A 14 1.95 -6.59 -22.78
C GLY A 14 2.43 -5.62 -21.70
N LEU A 15 2.52 -6.03 -20.43
CA LEU A 15 3.08 -5.19 -19.38
C LEU A 15 4.61 -5.17 -19.42
N SER A 16 5.19 -4.04 -19.04
CA SER A 16 6.64 -3.93 -18.83
C SER A 16 7.12 -4.92 -17.75
N ARG A 17 8.41 -5.28 -17.78
CA ARG A 17 8.99 -6.14 -16.73
C ARG A 17 8.83 -5.53 -15.33
N VAL A 18 8.96 -4.21 -15.24
CA VAL A 18 8.81 -3.46 -13.98
C VAL A 18 7.38 -3.57 -13.45
N ASP A 19 6.37 -3.39 -14.31
CA ASP A 19 4.97 -3.50 -13.90
C ASP A 19 4.61 -4.92 -13.42
N LYS A 20 5.20 -5.94 -14.04
CA LYS A 20 5.04 -7.33 -13.58
C LYS A 20 5.62 -7.53 -12.19
N VAL A 21 6.86 -7.08 -11.96
CA VAL A 21 7.52 -7.17 -10.65
C VAL A 21 6.73 -6.44 -9.57
N LEU A 22 6.27 -5.22 -9.85
CA LEU A 22 5.46 -4.44 -8.92
C LEU A 22 4.15 -5.16 -8.55
N ARG A 23 3.48 -5.79 -9.51
CA ARG A 23 2.25 -6.56 -9.24
C ARG A 23 2.49 -7.78 -8.37
N TYR A 24 3.56 -8.56 -8.64
CA TYR A 24 3.89 -9.69 -7.78
C TYR A 24 4.29 -9.25 -6.38
N PHE A 25 5.03 -8.15 -6.27
CA PHE A 25 5.41 -7.59 -4.98
C PHE A 25 4.18 -7.09 -4.20
N PHE A 26 3.26 -6.40 -4.87
CA PHE A 26 1.98 -6.02 -4.29
C PHE A 26 1.19 -7.23 -3.77
N LEU A 27 1.09 -8.29 -4.57
CA LEU A 27 0.41 -9.52 -4.15
C LEU A 27 1.08 -10.16 -2.93
N ALA A 28 2.42 -10.22 -2.91
CA ALA A 28 3.17 -10.74 -1.77
C ALA A 28 2.91 -9.94 -0.49
N LEU A 29 2.84 -8.62 -0.58
CA LEU A 29 2.50 -7.75 0.55
C LEU A 29 1.06 -7.96 1.03
N LEU A 30 0.09 -8.14 0.13
CA LEU A 30 -1.28 -8.46 0.51
C LEU A 30 -1.39 -9.82 1.22
N ILE A 31 -0.68 -10.83 0.72
CA ILE A 31 -0.60 -12.13 1.38
C ILE A 31 0.05 -11.99 2.77
N GLY A 32 1.14 -11.23 2.87
CA GLY A 32 1.78 -10.90 4.15
C GLY A 32 0.81 -10.23 5.12
N THR A 33 0.04 -9.25 4.66
CA THR A 33 -1.01 -8.60 5.47
C THR A 33 -1.98 -9.62 6.06
N VAL A 34 -2.49 -10.53 5.23
CA VAL A 34 -3.46 -11.55 5.67
C VAL A 34 -2.82 -12.52 6.68
N ILE A 35 -1.61 -13.02 6.39
CA ILE A 35 -0.91 -13.97 7.25
C ILE A 35 -0.61 -13.35 8.62
N TYR A 36 -0.04 -12.14 8.65
CA TYR A 36 0.29 -11.46 9.90
C TYR A 36 -0.95 -11.06 10.70
N SER A 37 -2.03 -10.61 10.04
CA SER A 37 -3.28 -10.27 10.73
C SER A 37 -3.96 -11.50 11.33
N ILE A 38 -3.99 -12.61 10.59
CA ILE A 38 -4.53 -13.88 11.09
C ILE A 38 -3.64 -14.40 12.24
N GLY A 39 -2.31 -14.40 12.03
CA GLY A 39 -1.34 -14.82 13.04
C GLY A 39 -1.47 -14.02 14.33
N GLY A 40 -1.58 -12.69 14.23
CA GLY A 40 -1.78 -11.80 15.36
C GLY A 40 -3.08 -12.05 16.10
N THR A 41 -4.18 -12.30 15.37
CA THR A 41 -5.50 -12.55 15.97
C THR A 41 -5.57 -13.89 16.70
N PHE A 42 -4.99 -14.96 16.13
CA PHE A 42 -5.16 -16.31 16.66
C PHE A 42 -3.99 -16.78 17.54
N PHE A 43 -2.78 -16.30 17.32
CA PHE A 43 -1.57 -16.80 17.98
C PHE A 43 -0.78 -15.71 18.72
N GLY A 44 -1.09 -14.43 18.49
CA GLY A 44 -0.38 -13.31 19.08
C GLY A 44 -0.83 -13.07 20.50
N LYS A 45 0.06 -13.31 21.49
CA LYS A 45 -0.09 -12.73 22.82
C LYS A 45 0.30 -11.24 22.81
N ASP A 46 1.09 -10.83 21.84
CA ASP A 46 1.58 -9.48 21.62
C ASP A 46 1.06 -8.92 20.30
N ASN A 47 0.77 -7.63 20.26
CA ASN A 47 0.21 -6.95 19.07
C ASN A 47 1.20 -6.85 17.88
N ARG A 48 2.45 -7.25 18.04
CA ARG A 48 3.51 -7.13 17.02
C ARG A 48 3.15 -7.70 15.66
N LEU A 49 2.51 -8.89 15.62
CA LEU A 49 2.11 -9.49 14.36
C LEU A 49 1.07 -8.63 13.62
N ASN A 50 0.16 -7.99 14.35
CA ASN A 50 -0.80 -7.06 13.76
C ASN A 50 -0.11 -5.80 13.22
N ASP A 51 0.93 -5.30 13.88
CA ASP A 51 1.71 -4.15 13.43
C ASP A 51 2.44 -4.45 12.11
N TYR A 52 3.04 -5.63 11.98
CA TYR A 52 3.61 -6.10 10.71
C TYR A 52 2.55 -6.27 9.61
N GLY A 53 1.36 -6.76 9.96
CA GLY A 53 0.22 -6.83 9.05
C GLY A 53 -0.16 -5.43 8.53
N GLY A 54 -0.27 -4.46 9.44
CA GLY A 54 -0.49 -3.05 9.10
C GLY A 54 0.61 -2.46 8.22
N ALA A 55 1.87 -2.70 8.56
CA ALA A 55 3.01 -2.25 7.77
C ALA A 55 3.00 -2.83 6.35
N CYS A 56 2.70 -4.12 6.20
CA CYS A 56 2.55 -4.76 4.89
C CYS A 56 1.41 -4.12 4.08
N ALA A 57 0.25 -3.83 4.71
CA ALA A 57 -0.87 -3.19 4.05
C ALA A 57 -0.49 -1.79 3.54
N VAL A 58 0.16 -0.97 4.37
CA VAL A 58 0.61 0.37 3.99
C VAL A 58 1.69 0.32 2.92
N ALA A 59 2.62 -0.63 2.99
CA ALA A 59 3.62 -0.85 1.95
C ALA A 59 2.96 -1.26 0.61
N ALA A 60 1.89 -2.05 0.64
CA ALA A 60 1.12 -2.40 -0.55
C ALA A 60 0.50 -1.16 -1.21
N LEU A 61 0.03 -0.16 -0.43
CA LEU A 61 -0.45 1.11 -0.98
C LEU A 61 0.65 1.83 -1.76
N ALA A 62 1.89 1.86 -1.25
CA ALA A 62 3.02 2.48 -1.93
C ALA A 62 3.32 1.80 -3.26
N VAL A 63 3.37 0.46 -3.27
CA VAL A 63 3.63 -0.32 -4.49
C VAL A 63 2.53 -0.12 -5.51
N TYR A 64 1.27 -0.09 -5.08
CA TYR A 64 0.15 0.17 -5.97
C TYR A 64 0.17 1.60 -6.52
N ALA A 65 0.55 2.59 -5.69
CA ALA A 65 0.67 3.98 -6.11
C ALA A 65 1.84 4.20 -7.08
N ALA A 66 2.90 3.39 -6.98
CA ALA A 66 4.09 3.53 -7.79
C ALA A 66 3.78 3.39 -9.29
N GLY A 67 4.01 4.47 -10.03
CA GLY A 67 3.74 4.49 -11.47
C GLY A 67 2.27 4.65 -11.86
N TYR A 68 1.39 4.87 -10.89
CA TYR A 68 -0.04 5.00 -11.12
C TYR A 68 -0.39 6.14 -12.08
N SER A 69 0.27 7.28 -11.94
CA SER A 69 0.08 8.43 -12.80
C SER A 69 0.49 8.20 -14.26
N ARG A 70 1.37 7.22 -14.53
CA ARG A 70 1.82 6.88 -15.89
C ARG A 70 0.71 6.33 -16.77
N HIS A 71 -0.30 5.73 -16.16
CA HIS A 71 -1.42 5.11 -16.87
C HIS A 71 -2.61 6.06 -17.04
N ILE A 72 -2.51 7.31 -16.58
CA ILE A 72 -3.56 8.32 -16.73
C ILE A 72 -3.12 9.34 -17.77
N PRO A 73 -3.71 9.37 -18.95
CA PRO A 73 -3.42 10.39 -19.96
C PRO A 73 -3.71 11.79 -19.40
N GLY A 74 -2.75 12.71 -19.54
CA GLY A 74 -2.91 14.08 -19.04
C GLY A 74 -2.80 14.22 -17.52
N ALA A 75 -2.18 13.25 -16.81
CA ALA A 75 -1.94 13.35 -15.38
C ALA A 75 -1.17 14.61 -15.04
N HIS A 76 -1.81 15.52 -14.30
CA HIS A 76 -1.21 16.76 -13.84
C HIS A 76 -0.10 16.52 -12.82
N ARG A 77 0.79 17.51 -12.66
CA ARG A 77 1.87 17.49 -11.64
C ARG A 77 1.36 17.17 -10.23
N ALA A 78 0.12 17.64 -9.91
CA ALA A 78 -0.52 17.35 -8.63
C ALA A 78 -0.76 15.85 -8.38
N LEU A 79 -1.15 15.07 -9.38
CA LEU A 79 -1.33 13.61 -9.24
C LEU A 79 -0.01 12.88 -8.98
N ARG A 80 1.06 13.33 -9.62
CA ARG A 80 2.42 12.80 -9.35
C ARG A 80 2.88 13.17 -7.94
N ALA A 81 2.56 14.39 -7.49
CA ALA A 81 2.85 14.78 -6.10
C ALA A 81 2.09 13.90 -5.10
N CYS A 82 0.80 13.61 -5.32
CA CYS A 82 0.04 12.67 -4.49
C CYS A 82 0.67 11.27 -4.47
N GLU A 83 1.12 10.77 -5.62
CA GLU A 83 1.82 9.48 -5.72
C GLU A 83 3.07 9.46 -4.85
N TRP A 84 3.92 10.50 -4.93
CA TRP A 84 5.12 10.63 -4.11
C TRP A 84 4.80 10.73 -2.61
N VAL A 85 3.74 11.49 -2.25
CA VAL A 85 3.31 11.58 -0.84
C VAL A 85 2.87 10.21 -0.32
N VAL A 86 2.09 9.44 -1.08
CA VAL A 86 1.70 8.08 -0.68
C VAL A 86 2.93 7.21 -0.46
N MET A 87 3.90 7.23 -1.39
CA MET A 87 5.11 6.44 -1.29
C MET A 87 5.96 6.84 -0.08
N ALA A 88 6.19 8.13 0.12
CA ALA A 88 7.00 8.65 1.24
C ALA A 88 6.34 8.34 2.59
N CYS A 89 5.05 8.61 2.75
CA CYS A 89 4.33 8.34 3.99
C CYS A 89 4.24 6.84 4.29
N SER A 90 4.07 6.00 3.26
CA SER A 90 4.08 4.55 3.44
C SER A 90 5.45 4.04 3.88
N LEU A 91 6.53 4.60 3.32
CA LEU A 91 7.90 4.26 3.74
C LEU A 91 8.15 4.67 5.20
N VAL A 92 7.76 5.89 5.57
CA VAL A 92 7.89 6.38 6.95
C VAL A 92 7.11 5.49 7.91
N CYS A 93 5.84 5.17 7.61
CA CYS A 93 5.03 4.29 8.43
C CYS A 93 5.68 2.91 8.61
N THR A 94 6.09 2.27 7.53
CA THR A 94 6.73 0.94 7.58
C THR A 94 8.05 0.97 8.34
N ALA A 95 8.90 1.97 8.08
CA ALA A 95 10.17 2.12 8.77
C ALA A 95 9.98 2.34 10.28
N THR A 96 9.00 3.16 10.67
CA THR A 96 8.71 3.44 12.08
C THR A 96 8.21 2.20 12.80
N VAL A 97 7.38 1.37 12.16
CA VAL A 97 6.94 0.08 12.73
C VAL A 97 8.14 -0.85 12.97
N ILE A 98 9.01 -0.99 11.98
CA ILE A 98 10.19 -1.86 12.09
C ILE A 98 11.15 -1.35 13.17
N VAL A 99 11.44 -0.05 13.19
CA VAL A 99 12.33 0.55 14.17
C VAL A 99 11.74 0.42 15.58
N GLY A 100 10.46 0.71 15.77
CA GLY A 100 9.78 0.56 17.06
C GLY A 100 9.83 -0.88 17.59
N ASP A 101 9.65 -1.87 16.72
CA ASP A 101 9.74 -3.28 17.13
C ASP A 101 11.16 -3.69 17.52
N VAL A 102 12.17 -3.19 16.82
CA VAL A 102 13.58 -3.53 17.09
C VAL A 102 14.10 -2.83 18.34
N THR A 103 13.70 -1.56 18.59
CA THR A 103 14.24 -0.78 19.70
C THR A 103 13.52 -1.02 21.03
N ASP A 104 12.19 -1.07 21.00
CA ASP A 104 11.36 -1.05 22.21
C ASP A 104 10.62 -2.37 22.45
N GLY A 105 10.88 -3.37 21.61
CA GLY A 105 10.20 -4.66 21.68
C GLY A 105 8.75 -4.62 21.23
N GLY A 106 8.36 -3.62 20.49
CA GLY A 106 7.04 -3.42 19.89
C GLY A 106 6.57 -1.97 19.95
N ILE A 107 5.57 -1.65 19.14
CA ILE A 107 4.91 -0.34 19.19
C ILE A 107 3.75 -0.43 20.20
N ASP A 108 3.90 0.23 21.34
CA ASP A 108 2.83 0.34 22.31
C ASP A 108 1.84 1.44 21.88
N PRO A 109 0.53 1.19 21.85
CA PRO A 109 -0.49 2.16 21.48
C PRO A 109 -0.75 3.23 22.57
N GLU A 110 0.12 3.39 23.55
CA GLU A 110 -0.04 4.44 24.54
C GLU A 110 -0.01 5.84 23.93
N PRO A 111 -0.82 6.80 24.45
CA PRO A 111 -1.02 8.12 23.82
C PRO A 111 0.25 8.98 23.71
N TYR A 112 1.31 8.62 24.44
CA TYR A 112 2.59 9.33 24.44
C TYR A 112 3.69 8.60 23.65
N ASN A 113 3.36 7.47 23.00
CA ASN A 113 4.32 6.74 22.18
C ASN A 113 4.54 7.46 20.83
N THR A 114 5.66 8.16 20.72
CA THR A 114 6.00 8.92 19.50
C THR A 114 6.07 8.06 18.24
N PRO A 115 6.69 6.86 18.25
CA PRO A 115 6.69 5.99 17.08
C PRO A 115 5.29 5.61 16.60
N TRP A 116 4.38 5.27 17.54
CA TRP A 116 2.99 4.99 17.22
C TRP A 116 2.29 6.17 16.54
N ASN A 117 2.41 7.36 17.11
CA ASN A 117 1.79 8.57 16.57
C ASN A 117 2.31 8.91 15.17
N VAL A 118 3.62 8.74 14.94
CA VAL A 118 4.25 8.94 13.63
C VAL A 118 3.75 7.90 12.61
N ALA A 119 3.72 6.62 12.98
CA ALA A 119 3.23 5.55 12.13
C ALA A 119 1.75 5.77 11.74
N MET A 120 0.90 6.08 12.72
CA MET A 120 -0.52 6.36 12.49
C MET A 120 -0.74 7.59 11.62
N GLY A 121 -0.06 8.70 11.92
CA GLY A 121 -0.15 9.92 11.13
C GLY A 121 0.29 9.72 9.68
N ALA A 122 1.41 9.04 9.47
CA ALA A 122 1.91 8.72 8.14
C ALA A 122 0.97 7.75 7.40
N GLY A 123 0.48 6.71 8.06
CA GLY A 123 -0.45 5.74 7.48
C GLY A 123 -1.78 6.38 7.05
N LEU A 124 -2.37 7.20 7.91
CA LEU A 124 -3.59 7.95 7.59
C LEU A 124 -3.38 8.93 6.44
N THR A 125 -2.25 9.65 6.43
CA THR A 125 -1.89 10.54 5.34
C THR A 125 -1.76 9.79 4.02
N ALA A 126 -1.05 8.67 4.01
CA ALA A 126 -0.92 7.80 2.84
C ALA A 126 -2.30 7.36 2.32
N LEU A 127 -3.20 6.94 3.20
CA LEU A 127 -4.56 6.50 2.86
C LEU A 127 -5.39 7.63 2.24
N CYS A 128 -5.33 8.84 2.81
CA CYS A 128 -6.03 10.01 2.27
C CYS A 128 -5.58 10.34 0.84
N PHE A 129 -4.28 10.45 0.62
CA PHE A 129 -3.74 10.74 -0.72
C PHE A 129 -3.97 9.58 -1.70
N PHE A 130 -3.93 8.34 -1.23
CA PHE A 130 -4.27 7.18 -2.04
C PHE A 130 -5.73 7.21 -2.50
N THR A 131 -6.65 7.61 -1.63
CA THR A 131 -8.06 7.80 -1.98
C THR A 131 -8.23 8.85 -3.08
N ILE A 132 -7.47 9.95 -3.03
CA ILE A 132 -7.45 10.97 -4.09
C ILE A 132 -7.00 10.36 -5.43
N LEU A 133 -5.97 9.50 -5.42
CA LEU A 133 -5.51 8.80 -6.62
C LEU A 133 -6.59 7.88 -7.18
N LEU A 134 -7.26 7.10 -6.32
CA LEU A 134 -8.36 6.19 -6.75
C LEU A 134 -9.52 6.96 -7.36
N VAL A 135 -9.97 8.02 -6.71
CA VAL A 135 -11.06 8.87 -7.22
C VAL A 135 -10.69 9.52 -8.56
N SER A 136 -9.44 9.97 -8.68
CA SER A 136 -8.94 10.57 -9.92
C SER A 136 -8.92 9.56 -11.08
N LYS A 137 -8.53 8.31 -10.81
CA LYS A 137 -8.59 7.23 -11.81
C LYS A 137 -10.02 6.92 -12.22
N GLU A 138 -10.91 6.77 -11.26
CA GLU A 138 -12.31 6.49 -11.54
C GLU A 138 -12.95 7.61 -12.38
N ARG A 139 -12.64 8.87 -12.07
CA ARG A 139 -13.07 10.02 -12.88
C ARG A 139 -12.50 9.97 -14.30
N ALA A 140 -11.23 9.64 -14.47
CA ALA A 140 -10.61 9.48 -15.80
C ALA A 140 -11.23 8.33 -16.59
N ARG A 141 -11.55 7.22 -15.90
CA ARG A 141 -12.26 6.07 -16.50
C ARG A 141 -13.67 6.47 -16.97
N ARG A 142 -14.44 7.16 -16.14
CA ARG A 142 -15.80 7.64 -16.50
C ARG A 142 -15.79 8.62 -17.67
N ARG A 143 -14.69 9.36 -17.86
CA ARG A 143 -14.50 10.24 -19.01
C ARG A 143 -13.98 9.51 -20.26
N GLY A 144 -13.85 8.20 -20.23
CA GLY A 144 -13.35 7.40 -21.36
C GLY A 144 -11.86 7.59 -21.66
N LEU A 145 -11.09 8.23 -20.77
CA LEU A 145 -9.65 8.46 -20.95
C LEU A 145 -8.81 7.21 -20.66
N ILE A 146 -9.38 6.24 -19.96
CA ILE A 146 -8.75 4.97 -19.61
C ILE A 146 -9.70 3.84 -20.05
N PRO A 147 -9.24 2.84 -20.79
CA PRO A 147 -10.08 1.72 -21.18
C PRO A 147 -10.62 0.98 -19.95
N PRO A 148 -11.84 0.42 -20.02
CA PRO A 148 -12.37 -0.39 -18.94
C PRO A 148 -11.44 -1.58 -18.69
N SER A 149 -11.16 -1.85 -17.42
CA SER A 149 -10.44 -3.06 -17.03
C SER A 149 -11.28 -4.28 -17.45
N ARG A 150 -10.79 -5.04 -18.41
CA ARG A 150 -11.30 -6.38 -18.71
C ARG A 150 -10.81 -7.38 -17.71
#